data_f5c89284d7ab90a2c6e5a546e69fce36
#
_entry.id   f5c89284d7ab90a2c6e5a546e69fce36
#
_cell.length_a   1.000
_cell.length_b   1.000
_cell.length_c   1.000
_cell.angle_alpha   90.00
_cell.angle_beta   90.00
_cell.angle_gamma   90.00
#
_symmetry.space_group_name_H-M   'P 1'
#
loop_
_entity.id
_entity.type
_entity.pdbx_description
1 polymer ?
#
loop_
_entity_poly.entity_id
_entity_poly.type
_entity_poly.pdbx_seq_one_letter_code
_entity_poly.pdbx_strand_id
1 'polypeptide(L)'
;MILKCVFVACYLLVSCWSHLSTPKYEDLVEYSVAECVYNISSVYFDRDLPIFFLAPRNITHRRYFNYMEKIIQKLQIQNQFSVILLGGTKFLPIRNAETINPGSYIIVLPTSLNAADLNYMADTFLQIDYYAYNPKGKVVIVNPEEMSLVVNDKTLPQFSLSIAWKYEFLQAIFLNPEPDGGLNANRTNINFNIYSWTINDQIDLCSGEIDNIRLFDTWLSQEARFSRDSKLFQVNENLDLKGCELRLFWQDFPPYSWESDVGHYDGTVAMFLYYFSDLINVSFKISQDVENIDIAFPAYYTETGSHTAWPKTYPHFIEKITWFVPSGSEIPRWQSLWRTFSPWLWFFIILTFTCGTFTIWLLQKSTGENMFSALVSSLLTHLGVGVPDSYKGFVATLFFTSWLCYCLIINTVYQSELFRLLVKPGNFPAIHTLKELEESHLIMESVIVTTENETYLGNFIMQYNPCLAYPIFECYKKVAIDRTHAILSFDLNLNIVLSITDDLRDDFGNPKLVPLKEGVAHFYVSLQVTRKSGLLVDLLDNTFQKFISAGIFDFSLSSFHNRHRRNFIDRDIIVRFVFSLNHLQGSFIVFFLGHLLASVIYIIEISTHFILNYFFLHTITGCLGRVYLF
;
A
#
# COMPACT_ATOMS: atom_id res chain seq x y z
N MET A 1 83.49 44.53 0.99
CA MET A 1 82.62 43.41 1.24
C MET A 1 81.37 43.76 2.09
N ILE A 2 81.55 44.64 3.07
CA ILE A 2 80.51 45.12 4.00
C ILE A 2 79.38 45.91 3.30
N LEU A 3 79.72 46.77 2.30
CA LEU A 3 78.74 47.57 1.57
C LEU A 3 77.77 46.75 0.70
N LYS A 4 78.22 45.59 0.19
CA LYS A 4 77.33 44.65 -0.57
C LYS A 4 76.34 43.92 0.32
N CYS A 5 76.71 43.58 1.56
CA CYS A 5 75.81 42.94 2.51
C CYS A 5 74.72 43.90 3.01
N VAL A 6 75.02 45.17 3.17
CA VAL A 6 74.05 46.20 3.57
C VAL A 6 73.01 46.43 2.45
N PHE A 7 73.47 46.48 1.18
CA PHE A 7 72.52 46.61 0.03
C PHE A 7 71.59 45.40 -0.16
N VAL A 8 72.10 44.20 0.05
CA VAL A 8 71.27 42.97 -0.03
C VAL A 8 70.33 42.92 1.16
N ALA A 9 70.76 43.29 2.37
CA ALA A 9 69.89 43.37 3.54
C ALA A 9 68.76 44.41 3.39
N CYS A 10 69.10 45.60 2.85
CA CYS A 10 68.09 46.63 2.55
C CYS A 10 67.14 46.19 1.43
N TYR A 11 67.63 45.48 0.40
CA TYR A 11 66.80 45.00 -0.67
C TYR A 11 65.83 43.88 -0.17
N LEU A 12 66.28 42.99 0.71
CA LEU A 12 65.45 42.00 1.36
C LEU A 12 64.45 42.60 2.35
N LEU A 13 64.82 43.67 3.07
CA LEU A 13 63.91 44.40 3.95
C LEU A 13 62.86 45.20 3.18
N VAL A 14 63.23 45.82 2.05
CA VAL A 14 62.29 46.51 1.17
C VAL A 14 61.38 45.51 0.44
N SER A 15 61.89 44.35 0.02
CA SER A 15 61.07 43.32 -0.55
C SER A 15 60.14 42.62 0.50
N CYS A 16 60.56 42.50 1.77
CA CYS A 16 59.71 42.07 2.86
C CYS A 16 58.64 43.11 3.23
N TRP A 17 58.95 44.41 3.11
CA TRP A 17 58.01 45.50 3.37
C TRP A 17 56.97 45.65 2.23
N SER A 18 57.31 45.33 1.00
CA SER A 18 56.38 45.35 -0.12
C SER A 18 55.41 44.17 -0.09
N HIS A 19 55.65 43.15 0.73
CA HIS A 19 54.74 42.07 0.98
C HIS A 19 53.86 42.25 2.23
N LEU A 20 54.09 43.27 3.05
CA LEU A 20 53.15 43.73 4.07
C LEU A 20 52.26 44.83 3.46
N SER A 21 51.57 44.47 2.37
CA SER A 21 50.43 45.26 1.94
C SER A 21 49.35 45.11 3.04
N THR A 22 48.98 46.27 3.62
CA THR A 22 47.74 46.31 4.42
C THR A 22 46.65 45.64 3.60
N PRO A 23 45.89 44.64 4.15
CA PRO A 23 44.85 44.00 3.40
C PRO A 23 43.89 45.07 2.86
N LYS A 24 43.59 45.00 1.57
CA LYS A 24 42.60 45.91 0.99
C LYS A 24 41.31 45.75 1.74
N TYR A 25 40.54 46.82 1.91
CA TYR A 25 39.22 46.79 2.55
C TYR A 25 38.33 45.65 2.04
N GLU A 26 38.40 45.37 0.74
CA GLU A 26 37.69 44.27 0.08
C GLU A 26 38.10 42.88 0.60
N ASP A 27 39.39 42.65 0.88
CA ASP A 27 39.89 41.38 1.43
C ASP A 27 39.40 41.13 2.87
N LEU A 28 39.21 42.22 3.64
CA LEU A 28 38.66 42.14 5.01
C LEU A 28 37.19 41.74 5.03
N VAL A 29 36.38 42.28 4.10
CA VAL A 29 34.96 41.93 3.98
C VAL A 29 34.80 40.45 3.60
N GLU A 30 35.57 40.02 2.60
CA GLU A 30 35.55 38.62 2.15
C GLU A 30 35.92 37.66 3.29
N TYR A 31 36.94 37.99 4.09
CA TYR A 31 37.32 37.17 5.23
C TYR A 31 36.24 37.15 6.33
N SER A 32 35.65 38.31 6.66
CA SER A 32 34.63 38.44 7.68
C SER A 32 33.34 37.65 7.30
N VAL A 33 32.92 37.70 6.02
CA VAL A 33 31.83 36.91 5.51
C VAL A 33 32.11 35.41 5.64
N ALA A 34 33.31 34.98 5.22
CA ALA A 34 33.71 33.59 5.29
C ALA A 34 33.74 33.06 6.73
N GLU A 35 34.17 33.88 7.68
CA GLU A 35 34.20 33.55 9.11
C GLU A 35 32.78 33.44 9.67
N CYS A 36 31.89 34.37 9.35
CA CYS A 36 30.49 34.35 9.76
C CYS A 36 29.78 33.10 9.24
N VAL A 37 29.88 32.84 7.93
CA VAL A 37 29.24 31.66 7.29
C VAL A 37 29.81 30.36 7.87
N TYR A 38 31.12 30.29 8.11
CA TYR A 38 31.74 29.13 8.73
C TYR A 38 31.18 28.86 10.14
N ASN A 39 31.06 29.90 10.98
CA ASN A 39 30.50 29.74 12.33
C ASN A 39 29.05 29.29 12.29
N ILE A 40 28.22 29.84 11.41
CA ILE A 40 26.86 29.38 11.21
C ILE A 40 26.86 27.91 10.79
N SER A 41 27.68 27.55 9.80
CA SER A 41 27.73 26.16 9.31
C SER A 41 28.20 25.19 10.38
N SER A 42 29.20 25.54 11.18
CA SER A 42 29.76 24.67 12.21
C SER A 42 28.79 24.37 13.36
N VAL A 43 27.87 25.29 13.66
CA VAL A 43 26.89 25.17 14.74
C VAL A 43 25.59 24.51 14.26
N TYR A 44 25.13 24.84 13.06
CA TYR A 44 23.80 24.52 12.64
C TYR A 44 23.72 23.48 11.53
N PHE A 45 24.75 23.30 10.70
CA PHE A 45 24.67 22.40 9.57
C PHE A 45 25.01 20.97 9.96
N ASP A 46 24.33 20.03 9.31
CA ASP A 46 24.61 18.61 9.46
C ASP A 46 25.90 18.25 8.71
N ARG A 47 26.82 17.56 9.39
CA ARG A 47 28.11 17.14 8.84
C ARG A 47 28.02 15.94 7.91
N ASP A 48 26.98 15.14 8.07
CA ASP A 48 26.77 13.93 7.28
C ASP A 48 26.12 14.23 5.93
N LEU A 49 25.55 15.44 5.77
CA LEU A 49 24.88 15.85 4.56
C LEU A 49 25.69 16.93 3.80
N PRO A 50 25.68 16.91 2.46
CA PRO A 50 26.42 17.89 1.67
C PRO A 50 25.81 19.30 1.75
N ILE A 51 26.69 20.30 1.69
CA ILE A 51 26.30 21.70 1.52
C ILE A 51 26.24 22.02 0.03
N PHE A 52 25.12 22.51 -0.45
CA PHE A 52 24.99 23.05 -1.79
C PHE A 52 25.38 24.53 -1.79
N PHE A 53 26.40 24.82 -2.55
CA PHE A 53 26.90 26.18 -2.75
C PHE A 53 26.48 26.69 -4.14
N LEU A 54 25.72 27.79 -4.19
CA LEU A 54 25.12 28.29 -5.41
C LEU A 54 25.82 29.58 -5.87
N ALA A 55 26.20 29.56 -7.13
CA ALA A 55 26.93 30.64 -7.80
C ALA A 55 26.11 31.21 -8.98
N PRO A 56 26.19 32.53 -9.26
CA PRO A 56 25.55 33.14 -10.42
C PRO A 56 26.08 32.57 -11.74
N ARG A 57 25.18 32.49 -12.74
CA ARG A 57 25.53 31.97 -14.07
C ARG A 57 26.55 32.81 -14.84
N ASN A 58 26.57 34.14 -14.65
CA ASN A 58 27.47 35.06 -15.34
C ASN A 58 28.51 35.59 -14.38
N ILE A 59 29.66 34.91 -14.31
CA ILE A 59 30.81 35.34 -13.50
C ILE A 59 31.58 36.42 -14.27
N THR A 60 30.95 37.57 -14.54
CA THR A 60 31.66 38.71 -15.14
C THR A 60 32.39 39.57 -14.11
N HIS A 61 32.00 39.45 -12.84
CA HIS A 61 32.60 40.25 -11.77
C HIS A 61 33.62 39.44 -10.97
N ARG A 62 34.89 39.82 -11.05
CA ARG A 62 36.02 39.21 -10.36
C ARG A 62 35.84 39.16 -8.83
N ARG A 63 35.12 40.12 -8.25
CA ARG A 63 34.83 40.22 -6.80
C ARG A 63 33.97 39.05 -6.31
N TYR A 64 32.95 38.72 -7.05
CA TYR A 64 32.06 37.62 -6.65
C TYR A 64 32.78 36.27 -6.50
N PHE A 65 33.74 36.03 -7.40
CA PHE A 65 34.55 34.82 -7.35
C PHE A 65 35.42 34.77 -6.09
N ASN A 66 35.91 35.90 -5.61
CA ASN A 66 36.72 35.96 -4.40
C ASN A 66 35.91 35.62 -3.14
N TYR A 67 34.69 36.14 -2.98
CA TYR A 67 33.81 35.77 -1.85
C TYR A 67 33.53 34.27 -1.82
N MET A 68 33.17 33.72 -2.96
CA MET A 68 32.89 32.30 -3.10
C MET A 68 34.09 31.45 -2.74
N GLU A 69 35.24 31.77 -3.29
CA GLU A 69 36.49 31.06 -3.03
C GLU A 69 36.89 31.11 -1.54
N LYS A 70 36.74 32.24 -0.88
CA LYS A 70 37.08 32.41 0.54
C LYS A 70 36.15 31.61 1.45
N ILE A 71 34.82 31.60 1.16
CA ILE A 71 33.85 30.80 1.92
C ILE A 71 34.18 29.33 1.76
N ILE A 72 34.40 28.86 0.53
CA ILE A 72 34.71 27.45 0.25
C ILE A 72 36.00 27.03 0.91
N GLN A 73 37.07 27.86 0.77
CA GLN A 73 38.35 27.61 1.44
C GLN A 73 38.16 27.44 2.95
N LYS A 74 37.37 28.32 3.58
CA LYS A 74 37.12 28.26 5.03
C LYS A 74 36.37 27.00 5.44
N LEU A 75 35.35 26.61 4.69
CA LEU A 75 34.57 25.38 4.93
C LEU A 75 35.41 24.11 4.74
N GLN A 76 36.39 24.13 3.81
CA GLN A 76 37.23 22.98 3.49
C GLN A 76 38.47 22.84 4.38
N ILE A 77 39.02 23.94 4.92
CA ILE A 77 40.26 23.93 5.73
C ILE A 77 40.17 22.93 6.90
N GLN A 78 39.01 22.71 7.45
CA GLN A 78 38.80 21.76 8.55
C GLN A 78 38.21 20.41 8.14
N ASN A 79 38.05 20.16 6.84
CA ASN A 79 37.48 18.94 6.27
C ASN A 79 36.16 18.46 6.95
N GLN A 80 35.36 19.43 7.41
CA GLN A 80 34.14 19.11 8.18
C GLN A 80 32.92 18.92 7.30
N PHE A 81 32.93 19.49 6.08
CA PHE A 81 31.75 19.49 5.21
C PHE A 81 32.10 19.08 3.77
N SER A 82 31.25 18.29 3.17
CA SER A 82 31.25 18.07 1.73
C SER A 82 30.51 19.22 1.05
N VAL A 83 31.17 19.93 0.13
CA VAL A 83 30.57 21.06 -0.58
C VAL A 83 30.39 20.71 -2.04
N ILE A 84 29.18 20.87 -2.54
CA ILE A 84 28.82 20.67 -3.94
C ILE A 84 28.50 22.01 -4.56
N LEU A 85 29.22 22.35 -5.64
CA LEU A 85 29.00 23.58 -6.38
C LEU A 85 27.93 23.37 -7.44
N LEU A 86 26.86 24.14 -7.35
CA LEU A 86 25.83 24.19 -8.38
C LEU A 86 26.03 25.51 -9.16
N GLY A 87 26.40 25.40 -10.39
CA GLY A 87 26.57 26.57 -11.24
C GLY A 87 27.08 26.16 -12.61
N GLY A 88 26.44 26.65 -13.63
CA GLY A 88 26.80 26.42 -15.02
C GLY A 88 25.87 27.16 -15.97
N THR A 89 26.37 27.48 -17.14
CA THR A 89 25.68 28.27 -18.17
C THR A 89 24.57 27.51 -18.89
N LYS A 90 24.38 26.22 -18.62
CA LYS A 90 23.35 25.38 -19.27
C LYS A 90 22.66 24.48 -18.27
N PHE A 91 21.32 24.48 -18.30
CA PHE A 91 20.53 23.38 -17.76
C PHE A 91 20.86 22.13 -18.58
N LEU A 92 21.76 21.31 -18.08
CA LEU A 92 21.94 19.97 -18.61
C LEU A 92 21.05 19.07 -17.76
N PRO A 93 20.02 18.43 -18.32
CA PRO A 93 19.34 17.38 -17.61
C PRO A 93 20.36 16.29 -17.35
N ILE A 94 20.79 16.16 -16.10
CA ILE A 94 21.63 15.04 -15.67
C ILE A 94 20.68 13.83 -15.71
N ARG A 95 20.70 13.12 -16.82
CA ARG A 95 20.06 11.79 -16.91
C ARG A 95 20.77 10.91 -15.88
N ASN A 96 20.03 10.42 -14.89
CA ASN A 96 20.47 9.51 -13.84
C ASN A 96 21.27 10.14 -12.68
N ALA A 97 21.12 11.40 -12.35
CA ALA A 97 21.55 11.88 -11.03
C ALA A 97 20.63 11.22 -9.98
N GLU A 98 21.18 10.29 -9.21
CA GLU A 98 20.61 9.96 -7.91
C GLU A 98 20.33 11.28 -7.20
N THR A 99 19.12 11.48 -6.71
CA THR A 99 18.71 12.71 -6.04
C THR A 99 19.58 12.89 -4.81
N ILE A 100 20.53 13.80 -4.90
CA ILE A 100 21.39 14.15 -3.76
C ILE A 100 20.53 15.01 -2.85
N ASN A 101 20.30 14.56 -1.62
CA ASN A 101 19.59 15.34 -0.60
C ASN A 101 20.59 16.21 0.18
N PRO A 102 20.72 17.52 -0.11
CA PRO A 102 21.60 18.40 0.64
C PRO A 102 21.01 18.71 2.02
N GLY A 103 21.88 18.80 3.02
CA GLY A 103 21.48 19.24 4.36
C GLY A 103 21.34 20.75 4.48
N SER A 104 22.04 21.51 3.63
CA SER A 104 22.10 22.97 3.72
C SER A 104 22.49 23.62 2.38
N TYR A 105 22.11 24.89 2.23
CA TYR A 105 22.34 25.68 1.05
C TYR A 105 23.03 27.02 1.42
N ILE A 106 24.02 27.40 0.66
CA ILE A 106 24.67 28.72 0.76
C ILE A 106 24.49 29.41 -0.57
N ILE A 107 23.76 30.51 -0.60
CA ILE A 107 23.49 31.31 -1.77
C ILE A 107 24.18 32.67 -1.60
N VAL A 108 25.14 32.99 -2.46
CA VAL A 108 25.80 34.29 -2.43
C VAL A 108 25.23 35.19 -3.52
N LEU A 109 24.74 36.37 -3.14
CA LEU A 109 24.15 37.32 -4.07
C LEU A 109 25.26 38.03 -4.89
N PRO A 110 24.99 38.43 -6.15
CA PRO A 110 25.92 39.22 -6.94
C PRO A 110 26.15 40.61 -6.32
N THR A 111 27.37 41.16 -6.50
CA THR A 111 27.78 42.42 -5.91
C THR A 111 27.18 43.67 -6.53
N SER A 112 26.56 43.56 -7.71
CA SER A 112 25.82 44.63 -8.36
C SER A 112 24.46 44.09 -8.81
N LEU A 113 23.44 44.32 -7.99
CA LEU A 113 22.06 43.94 -8.34
C LEU A 113 21.42 45.00 -9.23
N ASN A 114 21.41 44.76 -10.53
CA ASN A 114 20.57 45.48 -11.47
C ASN A 114 19.17 44.87 -11.51
N ALA A 115 18.18 45.54 -12.08
CA ALA A 115 16.83 45.02 -12.23
C ALA A 115 16.77 43.65 -12.95
N ALA A 116 17.77 43.36 -13.83
CA ALA A 116 17.90 42.04 -14.47
C ALA A 116 18.39 40.94 -13.51
N ASP A 117 19.06 41.30 -12.43
CA ASP A 117 19.60 40.34 -11.45
C ASP A 117 18.58 39.96 -10.36
N LEU A 118 17.46 40.66 -10.26
CA LEU A 118 16.34 40.26 -9.36
C LEU A 118 15.77 38.88 -9.69
N ASN A 119 15.81 38.49 -10.96
CA ASN A 119 15.45 37.15 -11.38
C ASN A 119 16.44 36.08 -10.92
N TYR A 120 17.67 36.49 -10.54
CA TYR A 120 18.72 35.57 -10.10
C TYR A 120 18.30 34.72 -8.91
N MET A 121 17.62 35.31 -7.93
CA MET A 121 17.12 34.54 -6.77
C MET A 121 16.10 33.52 -7.18
N ALA A 122 15.13 33.89 -8.03
CA ALA A 122 14.14 32.98 -8.54
C ALA A 122 14.78 31.85 -9.36
N ASP A 123 15.72 32.19 -10.24
CA ASP A 123 16.47 31.23 -11.05
C ASP A 123 17.30 30.28 -10.19
N THR A 124 17.88 30.78 -9.10
CA THR A 124 18.66 29.98 -8.16
C THR A 124 17.80 28.97 -7.42
N PHE A 125 16.66 29.40 -6.89
CA PHE A 125 15.72 28.49 -6.24
C PHE A 125 15.07 27.51 -7.22
N LEU A 126 14.85 27.91 -8.45
CA LEU A 126 14.41 27.00 -9.53
C LEU A 126 15.46 25.91 -9.80
N GLN A 127 16.76 26.26 -9.77
CA GLN A 127 17.82 25.25 -9.90
C GLN A 127 17.88 24.30 -8.71
N ILE A 128 17.72 24.81 -7.50
CA ILE A 128 17.62 23.97 -6.30
C ILE A 128 16.46 23.01 -6.44
N ASP A 129 15.30 23.52 -6.83
CA ASP A 129 14.08 22.74 -7.02
C ASP A 129 14.27 21.59 -8.02
N TYR A 130 15.00 21.84 -9.08
CA TYR A 130 15.23 20.86 -10.15
C TYR A 130 16.29 19.81 -9.80
N TYR A 131 17.39 20.19 -9.15
CA TYR A 131 18.55 19.32 -8.98
C TYR A 131 18.69 18.71 -7.59
N ALA A 132 18.24 19.38 -6.56
CA ALA A 132 18.61 19.05 -5.19
C ALA A 132 17.62 19.64 -4.17
N TYR A 133 16.34 19.44 -4.38
CA TYR A 133 15.31 19.98 -3.51
C TYR A 133 15.22 19.23 -2.18
N ASN A 134 15.50 19.94 -1.09
CA ASN A 134 15.24 19.49 0.27
C ASN A 134 14.66 20.64 1.09
N PRO A 135 13.33 20.72 1.29
CA PRO A 135 12.69 21.82 2.01
C PRO A 135 13.09 21.88 3.51
N LYS A 136 13.64 20.80 4.05
CA LYS A 136 14.19 20.74 5.42
C LYS A 136 15.59 21.32 5.53
N GLY A 137 16.23 21.57 4.39
CA GLY A 137 17.57 22.12 4.33
C GLY A 137 17.63 23.57 4.85
N LYS A 138 18.70 23.89 5.55
CA LYS A 138 18.94 25.25 6.06
C LYS A 138 19.51 26.12 4.97
N VAL A 139 18.94 27.29 4.74
CA VAL A 139 19.37 28.23 3.69
C VAL A 139 20.02 29.44 4.30
N VAL A 140 21.24 29.74 3.85
CA VAL A 140 21.98 30.96 4.20
C VAL A 140 22.14 31.78 2.94
N ILE A 141 21.47 32.92 2.88
CA ILE A 141 21.58 33.89 1.79
C ILE A 141 22.56 34.98 2.21
N VAL A 142 23.60 35.15 1.45
CA VAL A 142 24.70 36.10 1.78
C VAL A 142 24.67 37.28 0.81
N ASN A 143 24.48 38.49 1.33
CA ASN A 143 24.72 39.70 0.60
C ASN A 143 26.15 40.17 0.91
N PRO A 144 27.09 40.20 -0.07
CA PRO A 144 28.47 40.54 0.18
C PRO A 144 28.73 42.08 0.27
N GLU A 145 27.81 42.89 -0.24
CA GLU A 145 27.96 44.37 -0.28
C GLU A 145 26.78 45.07 0.41
N GLU A 146 27.10 46.28 0.91
CA GLU A 146 26.10 47.16 1.48
C GLU A 146 25.18 47.70 0.37
N MET A 147 24.05 47.06 0.15
CA MET A 147 23.04 47.51 -0.81
C MET A 147 21.71 47.77 -0.12
N SER A 148 21.25 48.98 -0.17
CA SER A 148 19.92 49.39 0.19
C SER A 148 19.01 49.37 -1.07
N LEU A 149 18.73 48.20 -1.60
CA LEU A 149 17.77 48.06 -2.69
C LEU A 149 16.36 47.94 -2.14
N VAL A 150 15.52 48.86 -2.51
CA VAL A 150 14.06 48.79 -2.28
C VAL A 150 13.43 48.26 -3.56
N VAL A 151 12.82 47.08 -3.49
CA VAL A 151 12.14 46.43 -4.62
C VAL A 151 10.66 46.41 -4.30
N ASN A 152 9.85 47.13 -5.09
CA ASN A 152 8.40 47.19 -4.92
C ASN A 152 7.97 47.39 -3.46
N ASP A 153 8.52 48.44 -2.80
CA ASP A 153 8.30 48.79 -1.39
C ASP A 153 8.82 47.75 -0.36
N LYS A 154 9.50 46.70 -0.77
CA LYS A 154 10.12 45.70 0.12
C LYS A 154 11.63 45.85 0.11
N THR A 155 12.29 45.67 1.26
CA THR A 155 13.76 45.67 1.37
C THR A 155 14.35 44.39 0.78
N LEU A 156 15.63 44.42 0.37
CA LEU A 156 16.32 43.26 -0.20
C LEU A 156 16.23 41.98 0.70
N PRO A 157 16.42 42.04 2.02
CA PRO A 157 16.22 40.91 2.92
C PRO A 157 14.82 40.34 2.82
N GLN A 158 13.78 41.18 2.83
CA GLN A 158 12.39 40.75 2.76
C GLN A 158 12.07 40.11 1.43
N PHE A 159 12.57 40.68 0.33
CA PHE A 159 12.39 40.10 -1.01
C PHE A 159 13.04 38.72 -1.13
N SER A 160 14.30 38.59 -0.72
CA SER A 160 15.07 37.36 -0.82
C SER A 160 14.49 36.24 0.02
N LEU A 161 14.09 36.58 1.25
CA LEU A 161 13.46 35.61 2.16
C LEU A 161 12.04 35.23 1.71
N SER A 162 11.27 36.14 1.09
CA SER A 162 9.97 35.82 0.49
C SER A 162 10.09 34.81 -0.66
N ILE A 163 11.17 34.89 -1.45
CA ILE A 163 11.45 33.89 -2.49
C ILE A 163 11.77 32.54 -1.85
N ALA A 164 12.65 32.50 -0.83
CA ALA A 164 12.96 31.26 -0.13
C ALA A 164 11.69 30.61 0.45
N TRP A 165 10.79 31.41 1.01
CA TRP A 165 9.48 30.96 1.47
C TRP A 165 8.61 30.41 0.35
N LYS A 166 8.56 31.08 -0.80
CA LYS A 166 7.79 30.61 -1.96
C LYS A 166 8.23 29.22 -2.44
N TYR A 167 9.51 28.87 -2.23
CA TYR A 167 10.09 27.56 -2.49
C TYR A 167 10.11 26.65 -1.25
N GLU A 168 9.34 27.01 -0.19
CA GLU A 168 9.10 26.22 1.02
C GLU A 168 10.33 26.01 1.93
N PHE A 169 11.36 26.81 1.78
CA PHE A 169 12.48 26.80 2.73
C PHE A 169 12.11 27.57 4.00
N LEU A 170 11.70 26.82 5.03
CA LEU A 170 11.27 27.41 6.30
C LEU A 170 12.44 27.90 7.16
N GLN A 171 13.59 27.30 6.99
CA GLN A 171 14.80 27.61 7.73
C GLN A 171 15.74 28.42 6.84
N ALA A 172 15.42 29.67 6.60
CA ALA A 172 16.25 30.59 5.80
C ALA A 172 16.63 31.82 6.60
N ILE A 173 17.89 32.23 6.47
CA ILE A 173 18.43 33.44 7.04
C ILE A 173 19.11 34.27 5.95
N PHE A 174 19.09 35.58 6.13
CA PHE A 174 19.73 36.55 5.24
C PHE A 174 20.81 37.35 5.97
N LEU A 175 22.03 37.30 5.47
CA LEU A 175 23.18 38.03 5.99
C LEU A 175 23.33 39.31 5.18
N ASN A 176 23.26 40.47 5.85
CA ASN A 176 23.45 41.79 5.25
C ASN A 176 24.54 42.57 6.01
N PRO A 177 25.54 43.19 5.32
CA PRO A 177 26.49 44.05 5.97
C PRO A 177 25.78 45.18 6.71
N GLU A 178 26.26 45.54 7.89
CA GLU A 178 25.74 46.67 8.63
C GLU A 178 26.04 47.98 7.89
N PRO A 179 25.05 48.86 7.63
CA PRO A 179 25.26 50.08 6.90
C PRO A 179 26.24 51.00 7.64
N ASP A 180 27.20 51.57 6.92
CA ASP A 180 28.19 52.49 7.47
C ASP A 180 27.48 53.76 7.97
N GLY A 181 27.35 53.89 9.28
CA GLY A 181 26.85 55.10 9.93
C GLY A 181 27.80 56.26 9.80
N GLY A 182 28.08 56.75 8.57
CA GLY A 182 28.70 58.02 8.26
C GLY A 182 30.25 58.08 8.34
N LEU A 183 30.88 58.43 7.23
CA LEU A 183 32.07 59.26 7.03
C LEU A 183 33.43 58.97 7.76
N ASN A 184 33.65 57.80 8.31
CA ASN A 184 34.99 57.43 8.78
C ASN A 184 35.58 56.32 7.94
N ALA A 185 36.42 56.70 6.97
CA ALA A 185 37.07 55.81 5.99
C ALA A 185 38.16 54.86 6.58
N ASN A 186 38.19 54.63 7.89
CA ASN A 186 39.14 53.76 8.57
C ASN A 186 38.52 52.59 9.30
N ARG A 187 37.32 52.10 8.88
CA ARG A 187 36.74 50.90 9.48
C ARG A 187 37.46 49.65 8.99
N THR A 188 38.12 49.00 9.92
CA THR A 188 38.78 47.70 9.71
C THR A 188 37.82 46.50 9.92
N ASN A 189 36.59 46.77 10.31
CA ASN A 189 35.66 45.70 10.75
C ASN A 189 34.23 45.92 10.26
N ILE A 190 33.68 44.93 9.58
CA ILE A 190 32.31 44.94 9.07
C ILE A 190 31.50 43.90 9.85
N ASN A 191 30.45 44.37 10.52
CA ASN A 191 29.47 43.50 11.14
C ASN A 191 28.41 43.07 10.14
N PHE A 192 27.76 41.93 10.38
CA PHE A 192 26.68 41.43 9.55
C PHE A 192 25.40 41.29 10.34
N ASN A 193 24.35 41.93 9.88
CA ASN A 193 22.99 41.80 10.41
C ASN A 193 22.35 40.57 9.83
N ILE A 194 21.74 39.72 10.69
CA ILE A 194 21.10 38.48 10.35
C ILE A 194 19.59 38.66 10.43
N TYR A 195 18.95 38.57 9.30
CA TYR A 195 17.49 38.67 9.17
C TYR A 195 16.86 37.29 8.98
N SER A 196 15.72 37.09 9.60
CA SER A 196 14.88 35.91 9.39
C SER A 196 13.45 36.23 9.81
N TRP A 197 12.58 35.21 9.79
CA TRP A 197 11.22 35.31 10.30
C TRP A 197 11.01 34.38 11.48
N THR A 198 9.99 34.66 12.31
CA THR A 198 9.48 33.73 13.34
C THR A 198 8.10 33.25 12.94
N ILE A 199 7.88 31.96 12.99
CA ILE A 199 6.60 31.33 12.61
C ILE A 199 5.44 31.78 13.53
N ASN A 200 5.75 32.24 14.75
CA ASN A 200 4.75 32.69 15.73
C ASN A 200 4.12 34.06 15.45
N ASP A 201 4.76 34.88 14.64
CA ASP A 201 4.33 36.25 14.45
C ASP A 201 3.59 36.46 13.12
N GLN A 202 2.30 36.13 13.10
CA GLN A 202 1.37 36.56 12.04
C GLN A 202 1.68 36.10 10.61
N ILE A 203 2.35 34.97 10.42
CA ILE A 203 2.54 34.41 9.09
C ILE A 203 1.25 33.72 8.71
N ASP A 204 0.59 34.24 7.70
CA ASP A 204 -0.47 33.53 7.02
C ASP A 204 0.15 32.52 6.06
N LEU A 205 0.31 31.29 6.53
CA LEU A 205 0.84 30.18 5.73
C LEU A 205 -0.01 29.88 4.49
N CYS A 206 -1.26 30.33 4.51
CA CYS A 206 -2.19 30.18 3.39
C CYS A 206 -2.02 31.22 2.31
N SER A 207 -1.67 32.47 2.66
CA SER A 207 -1.46 33.54 1.68
C SER A 207 -0.14 33.41 0.92
N GLY A 208 0.83 32.69 1.48
CA GLY A 208 2.15 32.52 0.87
C GLY A 208 3.00 33.79 0.93
N GLU A 209 2.61 34.80 1.68
CA GLU A 209 3.36 36.05 1.86
C GLU A 209 3.94 36.17 3.27
N ILE A 210 5.18 36.67 3.35
CA ILE A 210 5.86 36.98 4.61
C ILE A 210 5.89 38.48 4.78
N ASP A 211 5.17 39.00 5.77
CA ASP A 211 5.10 40.45 5.99
C ASP A 211 6.12 40.97 7.01
N ASN A 212 6.60 40.14 7.94
CA ASN A 212 7.39 40.57 9.06
C ASN A 212 8.74 39.84 9.15
N ILE A 213 9.78 40.46 8.55
CA ILE A 213 11.16 40.03 8.73
C ILE A 213 11.77 40.86 9.86
N ARG A 214 12.48 40.16 10.76
CA ARG A 214 13.12 40.77 11.92
C ARG A 214 14.63 40.59 11.90
N LEU A 215 15.35 41.54 12.53
CA LEU A 215 16.73 41.38 12.88
C LEU A 215 16.84 40.39 14.05
N PHE A 216 17.36 39.21 13.77
CA PHE A 216 17.56 38.16 14.78
C PHE A 216 18.81 38.39 15.61
N ASP A 217 19.93 38.59 14.94
CA ASP A 217 21.22 38.77 15.58
C ASP A 217 22.18 39.60 14.69
N THR A 218 23.30 40.01 15.25
CA THR A 218 24.38 40.68 14.52
C THR A 218 25.69 39.95 14.78
N TRP A 219 26.36 39.57 13.70
CA TRP A 219 27.72 39.03 13.79
C TRP A 219 28.74 40.13 13.97
N LEU A 220 29.50 40.08 15.07
CA LEU A 220 30.56 41.02 15.40
C LEU A 220 31.88 40.47 14.89
N SER A 221 32.37 41.03 13.78
CA SER A 221 33.59 40.52 13.10
C SER A 221 34.85 40.62 13.93
N GLN A 222 34.96 41.63 14.81
CA GLN A 222 36.10 41.76 15.72
C GLN A 222 36.21 40.69 16.77
N GLU A 223 35.06 40.32 17.30
CA GLU A 223 34.94 39.36 18.41
C GLU A 223 34.69 37.94 17.94
N ALA A 224 34.47 37.77 16.62
CA ALA A 224 34.14 36.51 15.98
C ALA A 224 32.97 35.75 16.69
N ARG A 225 31.95 36.50 17.12
CA ARG A 225 30.79 35.97 17.83
C ARG A 225 29.49 36.70 17.48
N PHE A 226 28.37 36.07 17.79
CA PHE A 226 27.04 36.68 17.70
C PHE A 226 26.80 37.62 18.89
N SER A 227 26.09 38.74 18.65
CA SER A 227 25.87 39.76 19.68
C SER A 227 24.84 39.30 20.74
N ARG A 228 23.84 38.52 20.36
CA ARG A 228 22.75 38.06 21.22
C ARG A 228 22.74 36.56 21.46
N ASP A 229 23.58 35.81 20.74
CA ASP A 229 23.62 34.35 20.76
C ASP A 229 22.23 33.68 20.52
N SER A 230 21.47 34.31 19.62
CA SER A 230 20.10 33.88 19.28
C SER A 230 20.14 32.58 18.49
N LYS A 231 19.12 31.68 18.69
CA LYS A 231 18.96 30.53 17.84
C LYS A 231 18.51 30.97 16.45
N LEU A 232 19.38 30.88 15.46
CA LEU A 232 19.16 31.39 14.10
C LEU A 232 18.13 30.58 13.33
N PHE A 233 18.05 29.25 13.58
CA PHE A 233 17.11 28.36 12.95
C PHE A 233 16.18 27.79 14.04
N GLN A 234 14.96 28.29 14.09
CA GLN A 234 13.96 27.85 15.06
C GLN A 234 12.92 27.01 14.35
N VAL A 235 12.66 25.82 14.88
CA VAL A 235 11.48 25.01 14.51
C VAL A 235 10.52 25.09 15.68
N ASN A 236 9.35 25.64 15.45
CA ASN A 236 8.30 25.65 16.46
C ASN A 236 7.57 24.31 16.45
N GLU A 237 7.56 23.63 17.60
CA GLU A 237 6.81 22.39 17.80
C GLU A 237 5.30 22.63 17.87
N ASN A 238 4.87 23.83 18.23
CA ASN A 238 3.45 24.22 18.35
C ASN A 238 3.07 25.20 17.24
N LEU A 239 2.67 24.67 16.10
CA LEU A 239 2.22 25.45 14.97
C LEU A 239 0.70 25.65 15.04
N ASP A 240 0.25 26.91 15.09
CA ASP A 240 -1.17 27.28 14.92
C ASP A 240 -1.34 27.96 13.56
N LEU A 241 -2.10 27.33 12.68
CA LEU A 241 -2.34 27.84 11.32
C LEU A 241 -3.56 28.76 11.22
N LYS A 242 -4.13 29.18 12.35
CA LYS A 242 -5.16 30.23 12.48
C LYS A 242 -6.39 30.03 11.60
N GLY A 243 -6.83 28.80 11.40
CA GLY A 243 -8.01 28.49 10.60
C GLY A 243 -7.75 28.42 9.09
N CYS A 244 -6.51 28.23 8.68
CA CYS A 244 -6.14 28.04 7.27
C CYS A 244 -6.96 26.93 6.62
N GLU A 245 -7.44 27.14 5.38
CA GLU A 245 -8.14 26.15 4.58
C GLU A 245 -7.14 25.39 3.72
N LEU A 246 -6.95 24.09 3.99
CA LEU A 246 -6.12 23.18 3.21
C LEU A 246 -7.00 22.33 2.29
N ARG A 247 -6.59 22.22 1.02
CA ARG A 247 -7.30 21.41 0.03
C ARG A 247 -6.82 19.98 0.10
N LEU A 248 -7.76 19.07 0.38
CA LEU A 248 -7.53 17.65 0.54
C LEU A 248 -8.06 16.90 -0.69
N PHE A 249 -7.18 16.19 -1.39
CA PHE A 249 -7.61 15.17 -2.35
C PHE A 249 -7.92 13.88 -1.57
N TRP A 250 -9.15 13.40 -1.74
CA TRP A 250 -9.65 12.26 -1.00
C TRP A 250 -10.19 11.22 -1.94
N GLN A 251 -9.73 9.99 -1.78
CA GLN A 251 -10.24 8.85 -2.50
C GLN A 251 -10.76 7.80 -1.53
N ASP A 252 -11.84 7.13 -1.89
CA ASP A 252 -12.36 6.01 -1.11
C ASP A 252 -11.35 4.86 -1.08
N PHE A 253 -10.88 4.58 0.11
CA PHE A 253 -9.90 3.53 0.41
C PHE A 253 -10.22 2.89 1.78
N PRO A 254 -11.35 2.15 1.88
CA PRO A 254 -11.73 1.54 3.16
C PRO A 254 -10.68 0.55 3.65
N PRO A 255 -10.40 0.46 4.96
CA PRO A 255 -11.02 1.11 6.12
C PRO A 255 -10.40 2.44 6.49
N TYR A 256 -9.53 2.97 5.66
CA TYR A 256 -8.76 4.17 5.97
C TYR A 256 -9.55 5.44 5.67
N SER A 257 -10.27 5.43 4.57
CA SER A 257 -11.05 6.57 4.08
C SER A 257 -12.24 6.13 3.25
N TRP A 258 -13.42 6.67 3.51
CA TRP A 258 -14.60 6.53 2.65
C TRP A 258 -15.62 7.65 2.93
N GLU A 259 -16.45 7.93 1.94
CA GLU A 259 -17.58 8.82 2.10
C GLU A 259 -18.80 8.03 2.60
N SER A 260 -19.41 8.47 3.71
CA SER A 260 -20.63 7.86 4.23
C SER A 260 -21.86 8.40 3.50
N ASP A 261 -22.98 7.67 3.57
CA ASP A 261 -24.26 8.04 2.94
C ASP A 261 -24.79 9.43 3.36
N VAL A 262 -24.26 10.01 4.41
CA VAL A 262 -24.64 11.31 4.96
C VAL A 262 -23.72 12.44 4.49
N GLY A 263 -22.76 12.16 3.60
CA GLY A 263 -21.78 13.14 3.14
C GLY A 263 -20.68 13.47 4.17
N HIS A 264 -20.52 12.63 5.19
CA HIS A 264 -19.39 12.68 6.11
C HIS A 264 -18.30 11.72 5.67
N TYR A 265 -17.07 12.16 5.81
CA TYR A 265 -15.90 11.31 5.57
C TYR A 265 -15.56 10.54 6.84
N ASP A 266 -15.49 9.22 6.73
CA ASP A 266 -15.19 8.31 7.83
C ASP A 266 -13.94 7.48 7.50
N GLY A 267 -13.41 6.79 8.49
CA GLY A 267 -12.22 5.96 8.37
C GLY A 267 -11.12 6.34 9.33
N THR A 268 -10.12 5.48 9.43
CA THR A 268 -9.03 5.69 10.40
C THR A 268 -8.17 6.90 10.07
N VAL A 269 -7.92 7.16 8.79
CA VAL A 269 -7.18 8.35 8.33
C VAL A 269 -8.07 9.61 8.40
N ALA A 270 -9.36 9.49 8.10
CA ALA A 270 -10.30 10.59 8.30
C ALA A 270 -10.30 11.05 9.77
N MET A 271 -10.42 10.11 10.70
CA MET A 271 -10.38 10.41 12.14
C MET A 271 -9.05 11.07 12.55
N PHE A 272 -7.91 10.59 11.99
CA PHE A 272 -6.62 11.21 12.21
C PHE A 272 -6.59 12.66 11.69
N LEU A 273 -7.08 12.91 10.47
CA LEU A 273 -7.10 14.25 9.87
C LEU A 273 -8.02 15.21 10.65
N TYR A 274 -9.14 14.75 11.16
CA TYR A 274 -9.97 15.55 12.07
C TYR A 274 -9.21 15.95 13.35
N TYR A 275 -8.54 14.99 13.99
CA TYR A 275 -7.72 15.27 15.15
C TYR A 275 -6.57 16.23 14.81
N PHE A 276 -5.92 16.04 13.65
CA PHE A 276 -4.86 16.90 13.18
C PHE A 276 -5.35 18.31 12.89
N SER A 277 -6.55 18.47 12.32
CA SER A 277 -7.14 19.77 12.06
C SER A 277 -7.37 20.57 13.34
N ASP A 278 -7.84 19.92 14.39
CA ASP A 278 -8.02 20.55 15.68
C ASP A 278 -6.68 20.92 16.34
N LEU A 279 -5.65 20.07 16.18
CA LEU A 279 -4.34 20.28 16.80
C LEU A 279 -3.61 21.50 16.25
N ILE A 280 -3.70 21.76 14.95
CA ILE A 280 -2.97 22.84 14.28
C ILE A 280 -3.88 23.96 13.79
N ASN A 281 -5.17 23.90 14.16
CA ASN A 281 -6.20 24.88 13.81
C ASN A 281 -6.27 25.13 12.29
N VAL A 282 -6.60 24.08 11.53
CA VAL A 282 -6.86 24.13 10.08
C VAL A 282 -8.23 23.60 9.75
N SER A 283 -8.75 23.97 8.59
CA SER A 283 -9.94 23.38 7.99
C SER A 283 -9.58 22.64 6.71
N PHE A 284 -10.20 21.47 6.48
CA PHE A 284 -10.00 20.74 5.24
C PHE A 284 -11.15 20.96 4.28
N LYS A 285 -10.82 21.30 3.02
CA LYS A 285 -11.76 21.36 1.91
C LYS A 285 -11.42 20.27 0.89
N ILE A 286 -12.35 19.38 0.65
CA ILE A 286 -12.14 18.31 -0.32
C ILE A 286 -12.20 18.88 -1.72
N SER A 287 -11.18 18.55 -2.51
CA SER A 287 -11.03 18.93 -3.91
C SER A 287 -10.75 17.70 -4.77
N GLN A 288 -11.41 17.63 -5.92
CA GLN A 288 -11.12 16.62 -6.94
C GLN A 288 -10.11 17.14 -7.98
N ASP A 289 -9.72 18.41 -7.88
CA ASP A 289 -8.74 19.02 -8.77
C ASP A 289 -7.33 18.66 -8.29
N VAL A 290 -6.64 17.81 -9.05
CA VAL A 290 -5.30 17.30 -8.73
C VAL A 290 -4.21 18.36 -8.83
N GLU A 291 -4.41 19.43 -9.59
CA GLU A 291 -3.38 20.46 -9.77
C GLU A 291 -3.24 21.42 -8.57
N ASN A 292 -4.29 21.53 -7.78
CA ASN A 292 -4.40 22.51 -6.70
C ASN A 292 -4.71 21.88 -5.34
N ILE A 293 -4.02 20.82 -4.96
CA ILE A 293 -4.19 20.14 -3.67
C ILE A 293 -3.02 20.45 -2.74
N ASP A 294 -3.28 20.41 -1.43
CA ASP A 294 -2.26 20.58 -0.40
C ASP A 294 -1.88 19.23 0.23
N ILE A 295 -2.86 18.36 0.43
CA ILE A 295 -2.65 16.99 0.94
C ILE A 295 -3.44 16.01 0.07
N ALA A 296 -2.86 14.84 -0.21
CA ALA A 296 -3.54 13.76 -0.93
C ALA A 296 -3.49 12.45 -0.14
N PHE A 297 -4.60 11.72 -0.16
CA PHE A 297 -4.69 10.36 0.37
C PHE A 297 -5.61 9.51 -0.53
N PRO A 298 -5.25 8.27 -0.85
CA PRO A 298 -4.00 7.57 -0.56
C PRO A 298 -2.86 7.96 -1.51
N ALA A 299 -1.63 7.91 -1.02
CA ALA A 299 -0.42 8.04 -1.83
C ALA A 299 0.42 6.78 -1.69
N TYR A 300 0.99 6.33 -2.80
CA TYR A 300 1.73 5.08 -2.85
C TYR A 300 3.23 5.31 -2.99
N TYR A 301 4.02 4.52 -2.27
CA TYR A 301 5.45 4.41 -2.51
C TYR A 301 5.70 3.37 -3.60
N THR A 302 6.43 3.77 -4.63
CA THR A 302 6.89 2.89 -5.70
C THR A 302 8.35 2.53 -5.49
N GLU A 303 8.78 1.33 -5.94
CA GLU A 303 10.16 0.83 -5.79
C GLU A 303 11.21 1.72 -6.47
N THR A 304 10.85 2.30 -7.59
CA THR A 304 11.67 3.30 -8.28
C THR A 304 11.25 4.65 -7.75
N GLY A 305 11.87 5.13 -6.70
CA GLY A 305 11.54 6.40 -6.08
C GLY A 305 10.97 7.39 -7.10
N SER A 306 9.65 7.54 -7.11
CA SER A 306 8.96 8.36 -8.09
C SER A 306 9.58 9.75 -7.98
N HIS A 307 10.13 10.22 -9.10
CA HIS A 307 10.63 11.58 -9.24
C HIS A 307 9.51 12.64 -9.15
N THR A 308 8.32 12.23 -8.68
CA THR A 308 7.30 13.19 -8.28
C THR A 308 7.86 13.96 -7.10
N ALA A 309 8.24 15.17 -7.37
CA ALA A 309 8.90 16.11 -6.48
C ALA A 309 8.07 16.48 -5.22
N TRP A 310 7.08 15.70 -4.88
CA TRP A 310 6.19 15.97 -3.76
C TRP A 310 6.51 15.07 -2.59
N PRO A 311 6.80 15.65 -1.43
CA PRO A 311 7.14 14.89 -0.24
C PRO A 311 5.95 14.03 0.22
N LYS A 312 6.27 12.82 0.68
CA LYS A 312 5.31 11.88 1.25
C LYS A 312 5.65 11.67 2.73
N THR A 313 4.63 11.45 3.53
CA THR A 313 4.82 11.03 4.92
C THR A 313 5.44 9.63 4.97
N TYR A 314 5.95 9.23 6.12
CA TYR A 314 6.43 7.87 6.32
C TYR A 314 5.29 6.87 5.98
N PRO A 315 5.57 5.75 5.29
CA PRO A 315 4.55 4.77 4.95
C PRO A 315 4.13 3.97 6.19
N HIS A 316 3.00 4.34 6.76
CA HIS A 316 2.48 3.70 7.96
C HIS A 316 1.64 2.46 7.68
N PHE A 317 1.20 2.29 6.44
CA PHE A 317 0.35 1.18 6.02
C PHE A 317 1.05 0.34 4.97
N ILE A 318 0.88 -0.98 5.12
CA ILE A 318 1.34 -1.95 4.12
C ILE A 318 0.11 -2.71 3.64
N GLU A 319 -0.22 -2.56 2.38
CA GLU A 319 -1.32 -3.27 1.75
C GLU A 319 -0.80 -4.35 0.82
N LYS A 320 -1.41 -5.52 0.92
CA LYS A 320 -1.15 -6.63 0.03
C LYS A 320 -2.09 -6.59 -1.17
N ILE A 321 -1.54 -6.72 -2.36
CA ILE A 321 -2.31 -6.88 -3.58
C ILE A 321 -2.41 -8.37 -3.90
N THR A 322 -3.62 -8.81 -4.16
CA THR A 322 -3.90 -10.19 -4.52
C THR A 322 -5.07 -10.28 -5.52
N TRP A 323 -5.15 -11.42 -6.19
CA TRP A 323 -6.29 -11.74 -7.03
C TRP A 323 -7.44 -12.27 -6.19
N PHE A 324 -8.63 -11.77 -6.48
CA PHE A 324 -9.88 -12.30 -5.95
C PHE A 324 -10.56 -13.15 -7.02
N VAL A 325 -10.81 -14.39 -6.67
CA VAL A 325 -11.40 -15.40 -7.56
C VAL A 325 -12.72 -15.89 -6.99
N PRO A 326 -13.64 -16.41 -7.83
CA PRO A 326 -14.86 -17.01 -7.33
C PRO A 326 -14.56 -18.13 -6.32
N SER A 327 -15.27 -18.18 -5.21
CA SER A 327 -15.23 -19.34 -4.31
C SER A 327 -15.61 -20.60 -5.08
N GLY A 328 -15.15 -21.76 -4.66
CA GLY A 328 -15.49 -23.03 -5.31
C GLY A 328 -17.01 -23.15 -5.50
N SER A 329 -17.48 -23.68 -6.64
CA SER A 329 -18.90 -23.95 -6.86
C SER A 329 -19.43 -24.96 -5.84
N GLU A 330 -20.70 -24.82 -5.45
CA GLU A 330 -21.32 -25.80 -4.58
C GLU A 330 -21.29 -27.20 -5.21
N ILE A 331 -21.02 -28.20 -4.40
CA ILE A 331 -21.01 -29.59 -4.84
C ILE A 331 -22.44 -30.01 -5.13
N PRO A 332 -22.73 -30.59 -6.33
CA PRO A 332 -24.06 -31.05 -6.66
C PRO A 332 -24.58 -32.05 -5.60
N ARG A 333 -25.79 -31.81 -5.09
CA ARG A 333 -26.35 -32.55 -3.94
C ARG A 333 -26.55 -34.04 -4.20
N TRP A 334 -26.68 -34.46 -5.47
CA TRP A 334 -26.75 -35.87 -5.83
C TRP A 334 -25.43 -36.62 -5.52
N GLN A 335 -24.31 -35.92 -5.49
CA GLN A 335 -23.04 -36.52 -5.11
C GLN A 335 -22.92 -36.81 -3.61
N SER A 336 -23.78 -36.24 -2.79
CA SER A 336 -23.78 -36.46 -1.35
C SER A 336 -23.95 -37.93 -0.97
N LEU A 337 -24.65 -38.74 -1.79
CA LEU A 337 -24.85 -40.15 -1.52
C LEU A 337 -23.57 -40.97 -1.37
N TRP A 338 -22.58 -40.72 -2.20
CA TRP A 338 -21.29 -41.47 -2.12
C TRP A 338 -20.15 -40.70 -1.48
N ARG A 339 -20.24 -39.36 -1.36
CA ARG A 339 -19.26 -38.55 -0.65
C ARG A 339 -19.38 -38.68 0.87
N THR A 340 -20.39 -39.30 1.37
CA THR A 340 -20.61 -39.57 2.79
C THR A 340 -19.42 -40.30 3.41
N PHE A 341 -18.83 -41.23 2.68
CA PHE A 341 -17.70 -42.03 3.14
C PHE A 341 -16.50 -41.88 2.19
N SER A 342 -15.29 -42.03 2.77
CA SER A 342 -14.07 -42.11 1.96
C SER A 342 -14.07 -43.35 1.07
N PRO A 343 -13.33 -43.32 -0.09
CA PRO A 343 -13.24 -44.48 -0.97
C PRO A 343 -12.78 -45.76 -0.27
N TRP A 344 -11.85 -45.66 0.67
CA TRP A 344 -11.36 -46.78 1.47
C TRP A 344 -12.44 -47.35 2.38
N LEU A 345 -13.28 -46.51 2.98
CA LEU A 345 -14.37 -46.98 3.83
C LEU A 345 -15.42 -47.70 3.00
N TRP A 346 -15.77 -47.20 1.81
CA TRP A 346 -16.65 -47.90 0.87
C TRP A 346 -16.11 -49.28 0.50
N PHE A 347 -14.81 -49.39 0.22
CA PHE A 347 -14.16 -50.67 -0.06
C PHE A 347 -14.34 -51.66 1.10
N PHE A 348 -14.12 -51.24 2.35
CA PHE A 348 -14.28 -52.10 3.52
C PHE A 348 -15.76 -52.46 3.76
N ILE A 349 -16.71 -51.55 3.50
CA ILE A 349 -18.14 -51.85 3.60
C ILE A 349 -18.52 -52.93 2.60
N ILE A 350 -18.11 -52.84 1.34
CA ILE A 350 -18.36 -53.83 0.29
C ILE A 350 -17.70 -55.16 0.65
N LEU A 351 -16.49 -55.17 1.12
CA LEU A 351 -15.76 -56.35 1.56
C LEU A 351 -16.49 -57.04 2.73
N THR A 352 -16.90 -56.29 3.74
CA THR A 352 -17.63 -56.81 4.91
C THR A 352 -19.00 -57.35 4.50
N PHE A 353 -19.69 -56.65 3.58
CA PHE A 353 -20.98 -57.09 3.04
C PHE A 353 -20.83 -58.42 2.30
N THR A 354 -19.81 -58.58 1.44
CA THR A 354 -19.58 -59.83 0.72
C THR A 354 -19.19 -60.97 1.66
N CYS A 355 -18.34 -60.75 2.64
CA CYS A 355 -17.98 -61.72 3.67
C CYS A 355 -19.22 -62.12 4.52
N GLY A 356 -20.04 -61.13 4.93
CA GLY A 356 -21.27 -61.34 5.66
C GLY A 356 -22.26 -62.18 4.88
N THR A 357 -22.49 -61.86 3.58
CA THR A 357 -23.35 -62.63 2.68
C THR A 357 -22.89 -64.09 2.55
N PHE A 358 -21.57 -64.27 2.41
CA PHE A 358 -21.00 -65.62 2.35
C PHE A 358 -21.19 -66.41 3.66
N THR A 359 -21.02 -65.78 4.80
CA THR A 359 -21.25 -66.38 6.11
C THR A 359 -22.72 -66.73 6.30
N ILE A 360 -23.67 -65.88 5.92
CA ILE A 360 -25.10 -66.12 5.95
C ILE A 360 -25.45 -67.34 5.06
N TRP A 361 -24.91 -67.41 3.84
CA TRP A 361 -25.09 -68.54 2.95
C TRP A 361 -24.57 -69.86 3.55
N LEU A 362 -23.40 -69.85 4.20
CA LEU A 362 -22.89 -71.03 4.88
C LEU A 362 -23.79 -71.50 6.00
N LEU A 363 -24.36 -70.60 6.77
CA LEU A 363 -25.31 -70.91 7.84
C LEU A 363 -26.64 -71.43 7.32
N GLN A 364 -27.11 -70.98 6.16
CA GLN A 364 -28.34 -71.41 5.47
C GLN A 364 -28.13 -72.67 4.63
N LYS A 365 -26.92 -73.11 4.37
CA LYS A 365 -26.61 -74.28 3.53
C LYS A 365 -27.28 -75.57 4.02
N SER A 366 -27.51 -75.68 5.34
CA SER A 366 -28.21 -76.83 5.94
C SER A 366 -29.75 -76.84 5.65
N THR A 367 -30.34 -75.72 5.24
CA THR A 367 -31.76 -75.57 4.92
C THR A 367 -32.04 -75.62 3.42
N GLY A 368 -31.01 -75.79 2.58
CA GLY A 368 -31.17 -75.90 1.12
C GLY A 368 -31.37 -74.54 0.39
N GLU A 369 -31.19 -73.44 1.05
CA GLU A 369 -31.37 -72.11 0.49
C GLU A 369 -30.26 -71.70 -0.53
N ASN A 370 -30.68 -70.96 -1.55
CA ASN A 370 -29.82 -70.52 -2.62
C ASN A 370 -28.99 -69.31 -2.18
N MET A 371 -27.80 -69.12 -2.79
CA MET A 371 -26.93 -67.95 -2.54
C MET A 371 -27.64 -66.61 -2.76
N PHE A 372 -28.62 -66.54 -3.68
CA PHE A 372 -29.43 -65.37 -3.94
C PHE A 372 -30.33 -64.99 -2.73
N SER A 373 -30.91 -65.99 -2.06
CA SER A 373 -31.67 -65.76 -0.82
C SER A 373 -30.81 -65.21 0.29
N ALA A 374 -29.58 -65.70 0.43
CA ALA A 374 -28.59 -65.16 1.39
C ALA A 374 -28.19 -63.71 1.07
N LEU A 375 -28.04 -63.37 -0.21
CA LEU A 375 -27.75 -61.99 -0.65
C LEU A 375 -28.89 -61.04 -0.28
N VAL A 376 -30.14 -61.43 -0.56
CA VAL A 376 -31.33 -60.64 -0.22
C VAL A 376 -31.45 -60.46 1.29
N SER A 377 -31.25 -61.53 2.07
CA SER A 377 -31.26 -61.48 3.54
C SER A 377 -30.16 -60.58 4.10
N SER A 378 -28.98 -60.64 3.55
CA SER A 378 -27.87 -59.75 3.91
C SER A 378 -28.18 -58.28 3.59
N LEU A 379 -28.78 -58.00 2.44
CA LEU A 379 -29.18 -56.67 2.05
C LEU A 379 -30.28 -56.11 2.95
N LEU A 380 -31.33 -56.93 3.24
CA LEU A 380 -32.41 -56.53 4.14
C LEU A 380 -31.88 -56.19 5.55
N THR A 381 -31.01 -57.02 6.08
CA THR A 381 -30.40 -56.78 7.39
C THR A 381 -29.48 -55.55 7.38
N HIS A 382 -28.72 -55.38 6.29
CA HIS A 382 -27.83 -54.19 6.14
C HIS A 382 -28.64 -52.91 6.07
N LEU A 383 -29.80 -52.93 5.41
CA LEU A 383 -30.70 -51.77 5.35
C LEU A 383 -31.58 -51.60 6.61
N GLY A 384 -31.46 -52.49 7.61
CA GLY A 384 -32.19 -52.38 8.87
C GLY A 384 -33.66 -52.83 8.78
N VAL A 385 -34.08 -53.58 7.76
CA VAL A 385 -35.43 -54.04 7.56
C VAL A 385 -35.74 -55.29 8.41
N GLY A 386 -34.71 -55.96 8.92
CA GLY A 386 -34.85 -57.16 9.74
C GLY A 386 -34.64 -58.47 8.94
N VAL A 387 -34.60 -59.57 9.64
CA VAL A 387 -34.40 -60.93 9.06
C VAL A 387 -35.67 -61.66 9.08
N PRO A 388 -36.18 -62.23 7.92
CA PRO A 388 -37.43 -62.97 7.84
C PRO A 388 -37.37 -64.35 8.51
N ASP A 389 -36.12 -64.88 8.72
CA ASP A 389 -35.95 -66.28 9.17
C ASP A 389 -35.37 -66.39 10.58
N SER A 390 -35.83 -67.45 11.31
CA SER A 390 -35.25 -67.75 12.63
C SER A 390 -34.00 -68.63 12.51
N TYR A 391 -32.86 -68.06 12.70
CA TYR A 391 -31.58 -68.80 12.76
C TYR A 391 -31.47 -69.52 14.11
N LYS A 392 -31.19 -70.81 14.09
CA LYS A 392 -31.05 -71.65 15.30
C LYS A 392 -29.61 -72.00 15.56
N GLY A 393 -29.21 -71.90 16.80
CA GLY A 393 -27.86 -72.26 17.24
C GLY A 393 -27.01 -71.07 17.79
N PHE A 394 -26.16 -71.37 18.74
CA PHE A 394 -25.35 -70.36 19.44
C PHE A 394 -24.44 -69.56 18.48
N VAL A 395 -23.80 -70.24 17.52
CA VAL A 395 -22.91 -69.58 16.53
C VAL A 395 -23.66 -68.63 15.63
N ALA A 396 -24.85 -69.03 15.14
CA ALA A 396 -25.68 -68.18 14.32
C ALA A 396 -26.16 -66.93 15.09
N THR A 397 -26.61 -67.13 16.34
CA THR A 397 -27.04 -66.01 17.18
C THR A 397 -25.92 -65.02 17.44
N LEU A 398 -24.73 -65.50 17.77
CA LEU A 398 -23.54 -64.64 18.03
C LEU A 398 -23.15 -63.84 16.77
N PHE A 399 -23.14 -64.50 15.59
CA PHE A 399 -22.84 -63.84 14.32
C PHE A 399 -23.88 -62.78 14.02
N PHE A 400 -25.17 -63.10 14.06
CA PHE A 400 -26.19 -62.11 13.77
C PHE A 400 -26.22 -60.94 14.75
N THR A 401 -25.95 -61.17 16.03
CA THR A 401 -25.86 -60.09 17.00
C THR A 401 -24.72 -59.13 16.62
N SER A 402 -23.53 -59.63 16.32
CA SER A 402 -22.39 -58.82 15.91
C SER A 402 -22.64 -58.13 14.55
N TRP A 403 -23.28 -58.86 13.61
CA TRP A 403 -23.65 -58.32 12.29
C TRP A 403 -24.66 -57.18 12.39
N LEU A 404 -25.70 -57.33 13.19
CA LEU A 404 -26.70 -56.30 13.39
C LEU A 404 -26.12 -55.06 14.11
N CYS A 405 -25.23 -55.27 15.09
CA CYS A 405 -24.50 -54.14 15.71
C CYS A 405 -23.65 -53.38 14.69
N TYR A 406 -22.93 -54.11 13.83
CA TYR A 406 -22.17 -53.48 12.74
C TYR A 406 -23.10 -52.70 11.80
N CYS A 407 -24.16 -53.29 11.30
CA CYS A 407 -25.13 -52.66 10.40
C CYS A 407 -25.75 -51.40 11.05
N LEU A 408 -26.10 -51.47 12.32
CA LEU A 408 -26.68 -50.36 13.07
C LEU A 408 -25.69 -49.16 13.12
N ILE A 409 -24.42 -49.42 13.44
CA ILE A 409 -23.38 -48.37 13.54
C ILE A 409 -23.19 -47.72 12.16
N ILE A 410 -22.97 -48.53 11.11
CA ILE A 410 -22.72 -48.00 9.75
C ILE A 410 -23.91 -47.19 9.24
N ASN A 411 -25.14 -47.69 9.41
CA ASN A 411 -26.34 -46.97 8.98
C ASN A 411 -26.52 -45.65 9.73
N THR A 412 -26.29 -45.64 11.05
CA THR A 412 -26.43 -44.42 11.85
C THR A 412 -25.41 -43.36 11.43
N VAL A 413 -24.15 -43.76 11.21
CA VAL A 413 -23.09 -42.85 10.75
C VAL A 413 -23.39 -42.35 9.34
N TYR A 414 -23.84 -43.25 8.43
CA TYR A 414 -24.21 -42.86 7.06
C TYR A 414 -25.35 -41.85 7.04
N GLN A 415 -26.41 -42.09 7.80
CA GLN A 415 -27.59 -41.20 7.87
C GLN A 415 -27.22 -39.84 8.45
N SER A 416 -26.40 -39.81 9.51
CA SER A 416 -25.94 -38.57 10.13
C SER A 416 -25.11 -37.73 9.15
N GLU A 417 -24.16 -38.37 8.49
CA GLU A 417 -23.26 -37.68 7.57
C GLU A 417 -23.96 -37.28 6.28
N LEU A 418 -24.86 -38.12 5.78
CA LEU A 418 -25.72 -37.80 4.64
C LEU A 418 -26.58 -36.55 4.95
N PHE A 419 -27.21 -36.53 6.13
CA PHE A 419 -28.01 -35.37 6.55
C PHE A 419 -27.17 -34.09 6.57
N ARG A 420 -25.94 -34.14 7.14
CA ARG A 420 -25.00 -33.02 7.14
C ARG A 420 -24.71 -32.53 5.71
N LEU A 421 -24.41 -33.45 4.78
CA LEU A 421 -24.11 -33.11 3.38
C LEU A 421 -25.32 -32.64 2.58
N LEU A 422 -26.52 -33.08 2.91
CA LEU A 422 -27.76 -32.60 2.29
C LEU A 422 -28.06 -31.16 2.70
N VAL A 423 -27.73 -30.77 3.95
CA VAL A 423 -27.89 -29.41 4.44
C VAL A 423 -26.76 -28.52 3.90
N LYS A 424 -25.49 -28.95 4.02
CA LYS A 424 -24.34 -28.21 3.60
C LYS A 424 -23.38 -29.10 2.78
N PRO A 425 -23.55 -29.14 1.45
CA PRO A 425 -22.82 -30.08 0.59
C PRO A 425 -21.30 -29.73 0.49
N GLY A 426 -20.92 -28.52 0.89
CA GLY A 426 -19.58 -28.01 0.71
C GLY A 426 -19.35 -27.50 -0.71
N ASN A 427 -18.16 -26.95 -0.93
CA ASN A 427 -17.77 -26.37 -2.21
C ASN A 427 -16.61 -27.17 -2.81
N PHE A 428 -16.48 -27.12 -4.13
CA PHE A 428 -15.26 -27.56 -4.80
C PHE A 428 -14.07 -26.68 -4.36
N PRO A 429 -12.84 -27.17 -4.44
CA PRO A 429 -11.68 -26.33 -4.14
C PRO A 429 -11.68 -25.09 -5.03
N ALA A 430 -11.43 -23.92 -4.42
CA ALA A 430 -11.23 -22.69 -5.16
C ALA A 430 -9.85 -22.69 -5.84
N ILE A 431 -9.65 -21.78 -6.77
CA ILE A 431 -8.34 -21.51 -7.38
C ILE A 431 -7.40 -20.99 -6.30
N HIS A 432 -6.19 -21.53 -6.19
CA HIS A 432 -5.23 -21.17 -5.14
C HIS A 432 -3.94 -20.55 -5.65
N THR A 433 -3.57 -20.85 -6.90
CA THR A 433 -2.32 -20.41 -7.50
C THR A 433 -2.55 -19.54 -8.74
N LEU A 434 -1.60 -18.67 -9.07
CA LEU A 434 -1.67 -17.83 -10.26
C LEU A 434 -1.74 -18.67 -11.55
N LYS A 435 -1.02 -19.79 -11.58
CA LYS A 435 -1.03 -20.71 -12.73
C LYS A 435 -2.42 -21.33 -12.95
N GLU A 436 -3.09 -21.78 -11.88
CA GLU A 436 -4.48 -22.26 -11.97
C GLU A 436 -5.43 -21.15 -12.43
N LEU A 437 -5.17 -19.89 -12.05
CA LEU A 437 -5.96 -18.75 -12.48
C LEU A 437 -5.79 -18.50 -13.99
N GLU A 438 -4.59 -18.53 -14.51
CA GLU A 438 -4.32 -18.38 -15.96
C GLU A 438 -4.96 -19.50 -16.77
N GLU A 439 -4.95 -20.74 -16.25
CA GLU A 439 -5.58 -21.91 -16.88
C GLU A 439 -7.12 -21.88 -16.78
N SER A 440 -7.71 -21.07 -15.88
CA SER A 440 -9.15 -21.04 -15.60
C SER A 440 -10.00 -20.34 -16.65
N HIS A 441 -9.40 -19.60 -17.59
CA HIS A 441 -10.06 -18.76 -18.60
C HIS A 441 -10.98 -17.67 -18.03
N LEU A 442 -10.82 -17.28 -16.76
CA LEU A 442 -11.49 -16.13 -16.17
C LEU A 442 -10.99 -14.81 -16.79
N ILE A 443 -11.89 -13.87 -16.95
CA ILE A 443 -11.53 -12.52 -17.40
C ILE A 443 -10.81 -11.80 -16.26
N MET A 444 -9.55 -11.43 -16.48
CA MET A 444 -8.72 -10.79 -15.45
C MET A 444 -8.83 -9.27 -15.59
N GLU A 445 -9.38 -8.62 -14.57
CA GLU A 445 -9.51 -7.15 -14.49
C GLU A 445 -8.80 -6.62 -13.24
N SER A 446 -8.37 -5.35 -13.26
CA SER A 446 -7.77 -4.67 -12.10
C SER A 446 -8.66 -3.54 -11.60
N VAL A 447 -8.87 -3.48 -10.30
CA VAL A 447 -9.47 -2.31 -9.64
C VAL A 447 -8.42 -1.21 -9.44
N ILE A 448 -7.15 -1.60 -9.40
CA ILE A 448 -6.04 -0.67 -9.22
C ILE A 448 -5.70 -0.07 -10.59
N VAL A 449 -5.79 1.25 -10.69
CA VAL A 449 -5.41 2.00 -11.89
C VAL A 449 -4.09 2.72 -11.61
N THR A 450 -3.12 2.56 -12.48
CA THR A 450 -1.84 3.28 -12.43
C THR A 450 -1.49 3.84 -13.79
N THR A 451 -0.85 5.00 -13.77
CA THR A 451 -0.29 5.63 -14.99
C THR A 451 1.24 5.46 -15.04
N GLU A 452 1.85 4.82 -14.04
CA GLU A 452 3.28 4.67 -13.93
C GLU A 452 3.76 3.46 -14.74
N ASN A 453 4.42 3.71 -15.86
CA ASN A 453 4.97 2.67 -16.75
C ASN A 453 6.39 2.24 -16.35
N GLU A 454 7.03 2.95 -15.43
CA GLU A 454 8.46 2.75 -15.13
C GLU A 454 8.69 1.70 -14.02
N THR A 455 7.65 1.33 -13.29
CA THR A 455 7.75 0.35 -12.22
C THR A 455 7.38 -1.05 -12.69
N TYR A 456 8.01 -2.09 -12.14
CA TYR A 456 7.64 -3.49 -12.42
C TYR A 456 6.16 -3.74 -12.13
N LEU A 457 5.67 -3.22 -11.02
CA LEU A 457 4.29 -3.38 -10.59
C LEU A 457 3.31 -2.58 -11.47
N GLY A 458 3.68 -1.36 -11.87
CA GLY A 458 2.88 -0.57 -12.81
C GLY A 458 2.71 -1.29 -14.13
N ASN A 459 3.80 -1.80 -14.70
CA ASN A 459 3.77 -2.62 -15.92
C ASN A 459 2.94 -3.89 -15.75
N PHE A 460 2.99 -4.54 -14.60
CA PHE A 460 2.17 -5.71 -14.30
C PHE A 460 0.68 -5.36 -14.27
N ILE A 461 0.29 -4.29 -13.56
CA ILE A 461 -1.12 -3.85 -13.45
C ILE A 461 -1.68 -3.43 -14.81
N MET A 462 -0.88 -2.73 -15.63
CA MET A 462 -1.28 -2.25 -16.96
C MET A 462 -1.53 -3.37 -17.99
N GLN A 463 -1.09 -4.59 -17.72
CA GLN A 463 -1.40 -5.75 -18.57
C GLN A 463 -2.88 -6.13 -18.51
N TYR A 464 -3.60 -5.69 -17.48
CA TYR A 464 -4.98 -6.04 -17.24
C TYR A 464 -5.91 -4.87 -17.47
N ASN A 465 -7.11 -5.14 -17.97
CA ASN A 465 -8.11 -4.11 -18.19
C ASN A 465 -8.59 -3.54 -16.84
N PRO A 466 -8.75 -2.22 -16.72
CA PRO A 466 -9.30 -1.63 -15.51
C PRO A 466 -10.79 -1.95 -15.40
N CYS A 467 -11.22 -2.34 -14.19
CA CYS A 467 -12.64 -2.42 -13.87
C CYS A 467 -13.16 -1.02 -13.55
N LEU A 468 -13.87 -0.40 -14.51
CA LEU A 468 -14.38 0.97 -14.41
C LEU A 468 -15.79 1.05 -13.80
N ALA A 469 -16.28 -0.01 -13.16
CA ALA A 469 -17.60 0.01 -12.54
C ALA A 469 -17.60 0.91 -11.29
N TYR A 470 -18.63 1.74 -11.15
CA TYR A 470 -18.84 2.59 -9.97
C TYR A 470 -20.22 2.30 -9.36
N PRO A 471 -20.34 2.11 -8.07
CA PRO A 471 -19.26 2.01 -7.08
C PRO A 471 -18.40 0.74 -7.24
N ILE A 472 -17.20 0.77 -6.64
CA ILE A 472 -16.15 -0.27 -6.82
C ILE A 472 -16.61 -1.69 -6.47
N PHE A 473 -17.61 -1.83 -5.59
CA PHE A 473 -18.16 -3.14 -5.21
C PHE A 473 -18.89 -3.87 -6.35
N GLU A 474 -19.32 -3.17 -7.41
CA GLU A 474 -19.87 -3.81 -8.60
C GLU A 474 -18.83 -4.67 -9.32
N CYS A 475 -17.56 -4.33 -9.23
CA CYS A 475 -16.48 -5.17 -9.73
C CYS A 475 -16.40 -6.50 -8.97
N TYR A 476 -16.60 -6.48 -7.66
CA TYR A 476 -16.60 -7.70 -6.86
C TYR A 476 -17.85 -8.57 -7.10
N LYS A 477 -18.99 -7.96 -7.49
CA LYS A 477 -20.19 -8.72 -7.87
C LYS A 477 -19.98 -9.56 -9.13
N LYS A 478 -19.22 -9.05 -10.10
CA LYS A 478 -18.85 -9.83 -11.30
C LYS A 478 -18.11 -11.13 -10.93
N VAL A 479 -17.25 -11.07 -9.90
CA VAL A 479 -16.55 -12.26 -9.39
C VAL A 479 -17.49 -13.19 -8.62
N ALA A 480 -18.25 -12.62 -7.69
CA ALA A 480 -19.04 -13.38 -6.73
C ALA A 480 -20.31 -14.00 -7.35
N ILE A 481 -21.00 -13.25 -8.22
CA ILE A 481 -22.31 -13.61 -8.77
C ILE A 481 -22.15 -14.20 -10.17
N ASP A 482 -21.53 -13.45 -11.09
CA ASP A 482 -21.39 -13.89 -12.49
C ASP A 482 -20.34 -15.01 -12.63
N ARG A 483 -19.37 -15.05 -11.70
CA ARG A 483 -18.31 -16.09 -11.63
C ARG A 483 -17.48 -16.20 -12.92
N THR A 484 -17.41 -15.15 -13.69
CA THR A 484 -16.71 -15.07 -14.99
C THR A 484 -15.43 -14.26 -14.92
N HIS A 485 -15.23 -13.51 -13.83
CA HIS A 485 -14.12 -12.59 -13.67
C HIS A 485 -13.22 -12.96 -12.48
N ALA A 486 -11.97 -12.54 -12.57
CA ALA A 486 -11.02 -12.45 -11.47
C ALA A 486 -10.55 -11.01 -11.35
N ILE A 487 -10.43 -10.49 -10.13
CA ILE A 487 -10.13 -9.08 -9.90
C ILE A 487 -8.88 -8.93 -9.05
N LEU A 488 -7.95 -8.10 -9.55
CA LEU A 488 -6.78 -7.67 -8.80
C LEU A 488 -7.14 -6.50 -7.91
N SER A 489 -6.99 -6.65 -6.60
CA SER A 489 -7.33 -5.62 -5.62
C SER A 489 -6.54 -5.77 -4.32
N PHE A 490 -6.74 -4.82 -3.39
CA PHE A 490 -6.16 -4.84 -2.06
C PHE A 490 -6.86 -5.86 -1.15
N ASP A 491 -6.08 -6.63 -0.41
CA ASP A 491 -6.58 -7.73 0.45
C ASP A 491 -7.49 -7.21 1.58
N LEU A 492 -7.13 -6.11 2.21
CA LEU A 492 -7.90 -5.54 3.31
C LEU A 492 -9.27 -4.99 2.85
N ASN A 493 -9.33 -4.41 1.65
CA ASN A 493 -10.58 -3.89 1.10
C ASN A 493 -11.66 -4.96 0.98
N LEU A 494 -11.30 -6.19 0.62
CA LEU A 494 -12.28 -7.26 0.50
C LEU A 494 -12.98 -7.56 1.82
N ASN A 495 -12.24 -7.71 2.91
CA ASN A 495 -12.85 -8.04 4.20
C ASN A 495 -13.90 -7.01 4.62
N ILE A 496 -13.70 -5.77 4.22
CA ILE A 496 -14.61 -4.66 4.50
C ILE A 496 -15.79 -4.67 3.55
N VAL A 497 -15.54 -4.80 2.26
CA VAL A 497 -16.60 -4.92 1.25
C VAL A 497 -17.51 -6.11 1.57
N LEU A 498 -16.94 -7.25 1.99
CA LEU A 498 -17.69 -8.40 2.48
C LEU A 498 -18.48 -8.12 3.77
N SER A 499 -18.03 -7.16 4.58
CA SER A 499 -18.75 -6.78 5.80
C SER A 499 -19.90 -5.80 5.55
N ILE A 500 -19.88 -5.08 4.43
CA ILE A 500 -20.89 -4.08 4.07
C ILE A 500 -21.94 -4.65 3.12
N THR A 501 -21.58 -5.62 2.28
CA THR A 501 -22.41 -6.10 1.16
C THR A 501 -22.84 -7.55 1.38
N ASP A 502 -24.13 -7.77 1.65
CA ASP A 502 -24.70 -9.11 1.86
C ASP A 502 -24.68 -9.97 0.58
N ASP A 503 -24.80 -9.36 -0.59
CA ASP A 503 -24.84 -10.03 -1.90
C ASP A 503 -23.59 -10.88 -2.22
N LEU A 504 -22.45 -10.52 -1.61
CA LEU A 504 -21.18 -11.22 -1.79
C LEU A 504 -21.01 -12.44 -0.89
N ARG A 505 -22.03 -12.77 -0.09
CA ARG A 505 -22.07 -13.95 0.77
C ARG A 505 -23.10 -14.96 0.30
N ASP A 506 -22.86 -16.22 0.61
CA ASP A 506 -23.85 -17.28 0.41
C ASP A 506 -24.90 -17.27 1.54
N ASP A 507 -25.93 -18.11 1.40
CA ASP A 507 -27.00 -18.25 2.40
C ASP A 507 -26.48 -18.72 3.77
N PHE A 508 -25.26 -19.22 3.84
CA PHE A 508 -24.59 -19.67 5.07
C PHE A 508 -23.61 -18.64 5.63
N GLY A 509 -23.52 -17.44 5.02
CA GLY A 509 -22.62 -16.35 5.42
C GLY A 509 -21.18 -16.51 4.96
N ASN A 510 -20.84 -17.53 4.14
CA ASN A 510 -19.48 -17.63 3.60
C ASN A 510 -19.30 -16.69 2.41
N PRO A 511 -18.09 -16.15 2.18
CA PRO A 511 -17.83 -15.30 1.03
C PRO A 511 -17.91 -16.08 -0.29
N LYS A 512 -18.60 -15.52 -1.29
CA LYS A 512 -18.70 -16.07 -2.65
C LYS A 512 -17.42 -15.85 -3.49
N LEU A 513 -16.46 -15.08 -2.97
CA LEU A 513 -15.15 -14.86 -3.57
C LEU A 513 -14.07 -15.01 -2.50
N VAL A 514 -12.89 -15.40 -2.92
CA VAL A 514 -11.76 -15.66 -2.02
C VAL A 514 -10.48 -15.07 -2.59
N PRO A 515 -9.56 -14.58 -1.73
CA PRO A 515 -8.27 -14.12 -2.18
C PRO A 515 -7.39 -15.32 -2.58
N LEU A 516 -6.56 -15.13 -3.59
CA LEU A 516 -5.51 -16.07 -3.94
C LEU A 516 -4.51 -16.14 -2.79
N LYS A 517 -3.98 -17.34 -2.50
CA LYS A 517 -2.96 -17.48 -1.45
C LYS A 517 -1.66 -16.79 -1.80
N GLU A 518 -1.33 -16.76 -3.09
CA GLU A 518 -0.18 -16.06 -3.63
C GLU A 518 -0.51 -14.58 -3.75
N GLY A 519 0.21 -13.73 -2.99
CA GLY A 519 0.13 -12.28 -3.17
C GLY A 519 0.99 -11.85 -4.36
N VAL A 520 0.52 -10.85 -5.08
CA VAL A 520 1.26 -10.29 -6.22
C VAL A 520 2.34 -9.33 -5.74
N ALA A 521 1.98 -8.42 -4.84
CA ALA A 521 2.88 -7.40 -4.33
C ALA A 521 2.39 -6.80 -3.00
N HIS A 522 3.26 -6.00 -2.39
CA HIS A 522 2.92 -5.17 -1.24
C HIS A 522 3.10 -3.72 -1.62
N PHE A 523 2.13 -2.90 -1.25
CA PHE A 523 2.21 -1.46 -1.38
C PHE A 523 2.39 -0.79 -0.03
N TYR A 524 3.21 0.24 -0.04
CA TYR A 524 3.34 1.13 1.09
C TYR A 524 2.48 2.35 0.84
N VAL A 525 1.51 2.59 1.72
CA VAL A 525 0.55 3.69 1.61
C VAL A 525 0.90 4.80 2.59
N SER A 526 0.82 6.03 2.14
CA SER A 526 1.14 7.23 2.91
C SER A 526 0.19 8.38 2.58
N LEU A 527 0.40 9.50 3.25
CA LEU A 527 -0.14 10.80 2.87
C LEU A 527 0.90 11.51 1.98
N GLN A 528 0.45 12.12 0.91
CA GLN A 528 1.29 12.99 0.08
C GLN A 528 0.96 14.44 0.39
N VAL A 529 2.00 15.25 0.55
CA VAL A 529 1.87 16.67 0.82
C VAL A 529 2.43 17.42 -0.38
N THR A 530 1.71 18.40 -0.88
CA THR A 530 2.19 19.19 -2.01
C THR A 530 3.30 20.14 -1.59
N ARG A 531 4.00 20.72 -2.56
CA ARG A 531 5.13 21.61 -2.35
C ARG A 531 4.86 22.80 -1.43
N LYS A 532 3.61 23.30 -1.41
CA LYS A 532 3.25 24.46 -0.56
C LYS A 532 3.16 24.14 0.92
N SER A 533 3.30 22.89 1.29
CA SER A 533 3.00 22.38 2.64
C SER A 533 4.12 21.52 3.23
N GLY A 534 5.38 21.70 2.77
CA GLY A 534 6.53 20.91 3.27
C GLY A 534 6.70 20.94 4.79
N LEU A 535 6.29 22.03 5.45
CA LEU A 535 6.21 22.11 6.91
C LEU A 535 5.27 21.06 7.51
N LEU A 536 4.21 20.73 6.80
CA LEU A 536 3.19 19.80 7.30
C LEU A 536 3.67 18.35 7.31
N VAL A 537 4.66 17.98 6.49
CA VAL A 537 5.14 16.58 6.39
C VAL A 537 5.65 16.09 7.74
N ASP A 538 6.58 16.83 8.35
CA ASP A 538 7.16 16.45 9.65
C ASP A 538 6.12 16.48 10.76
N LEU A 539 5.22 17.45 10.70
CA LEU A 539 4.16 17.59 11.69
C LEU A 539 3.14 16.45 11.55
N LEU A 540 2.76 16.11 10.32
CA LEU A 540 1.91 14.96 10.01
C LEU A 540 2.57 13.67 10.48
N ASP A 541 3.84 13.44 10.12
CA ASP A 541 4.57 12.24 10.50
C ASP A 541 4.66 12.08 12.02
N ASN A 542 5.09 13.11 12.72
CA ASN A 542 5.23 13.08 14.17
C ASN A 542 3.88 12.86 14.87
N THR A 543 2.83 13.51 14.39
CA THR A 543 1.48 13.39 14.96
C THR A 543 0.90 12.02 14.65
N PHE A 544 1.09 11.52 13.42
CA PHE A 544 0.61 10.21 13.01
C PHE A 544 1.31 9.08 13.76
N GLN A 545 2.62 9.20 13.97
CA GLN A 545 3.38 8.25 14.77
C GLN A 545 2.92 8.22 16.23
N LYS A 546 2.61 9.38 16.82
CA LYS A 546 2.00 9.47 18.17
C LYS A 546 0.63 8.79 18.19
N PHE A 547 -0.19 9.00 17.17
CA PHE A 547 -1.53 8.42 17.03
C PHE A 547 -1.47 6.89 16.93
N ILE A 548 -0.53 6.34 16.15
CA ILE A 548 -0.29 4.89 16.07
C ILE A 548 0.26 4.36 17.41
N SER A 549 1.27 5.03 17.98
CA SER A 549 1.89 4.58 19.22
C SER A 549 0.93 4.57 20.42
N ALA A 550 -0.06 5.44 20.41
CA ALA A 550 -1.14 5.45 21.40
C ALA A 550 -2.17 4.33 21.18
N GLY A 551 -2.06 3.53 20.12
CA GLY A 551 -2.99 2.46 19.78
C GLY A 551 -4.36 2.94 19.28
N ILE A 552 -4.52 4.24 19.02
CA ILE A 552 -5.81 4.82 18.58
C ILE A 552 -6.17 4.31 17.20
N PHE A 553 -5.17 4.13 16.33
CA PHE A 553 -5.34 3.60 14.99
C PHE A 553 -5.90 2.16 15.02
N ASP A 554 -5.26 1.27 15.78
CA ASP A 554 -5.69 -0.12 15.91
C ASP A 554 -7.05 -0.23 16.59
N PHE A 555 -7.32 0.62 17.57
CA PHE A 555 -8.63 0.71 18.21
C PHE A 555 -9.72 1.13 17.21
N SER A 556 -9.48 2.13 16.38
CA SER A 556 -10.41 2.57 15.35
C SER A 556 -10.69 1.47 14.33
N LEU A 557 -9.64 0.82 13.84
CA LEU A 557 -9.73 -0.28 12.88
C LEU A 557 -10.52 -1.47 13.46
N SER A 558 -10.20 -1.87 14.70
CA SER A 558 -10.91 -2.95 15.39
C SER A 558 -12.36 -2.59 15.73
N SER A 559 -12.62 -1.33 16.08
CA SER A 559 -13.96 -0.84 16.35
C SER A 559 -14.83 -0.85 15.09
N PHE A 560 -14.25 -0.44 13.94
CA PHE A 560 -14.89 -0.55 12.64
C PHE A 560 -15.25 -2.00 12.31
N HIS A 561 -14.28 -2.90 12.43
CA HIS A 561 -14.49 -4.32 12.17
C HIS A 561 -15.56 -4.94 13.08
N ASN A 562 -15.55 -4.61 14.37
CA ASN A 562 -16.52 -5.10 15.34
C ASN A 562 -17.92 -4.51 15.12
N ARG A 563 -18.04 -3.25 14.71
CA ARG A 563 -19.33 -2.62 14.42
C ARG A 563 -20.01 -3.30 13.23
N HIS A 564 -19.29 -3.56 12.17
CA HIS A 564 -19.82 -4.25 10.99
C HIS A 564 -20.10 -5.72 11.28
N ARG A 565 -19.25 -6.40 12.06
CA ARG A 565 -19.48 -7.79 12.47
C ARG A 565 -20.72 -7.94 13.35
N ARG A 566 -21.02 -7.01 14.26
CA ARG A 566 -22.24 -7.04 15.10
C ARG A 566 -23.50 -6.94 14.27
N ASN A 567 -23.51 -6.12 13.24
CA ASN A 567 -24.64 -6.02 12.32
C ASN A 567 -24.96 -7.35 11.60
N PHE A 568 -23.99 -8.26 11.49
CA PHE A 568 -24.17 -9.62 10.95
C PHE A 568 -24.63 -10.61 12.01
N ILE A 569 -24.11 -10.52 13.24
CA ILE A 569 -24.47 -11.46 14.33
C ILE A 569 -25.90 -11.21 14.80
N ASP A 570 -26.37 -9.97 14.88
CA ASP A 570 -27.75 -9.62 15.20
C ASP A 570 -28.75 -10.04 14.11
N ARG A 571 -28.26 -10.32 12.90
CA ARG A 571 -28.99 -11.00 11.84
C ARG A 571 -28.73 -12.51 11.85
N ASP A 572 -28.52 -13.15 13.00
CA ASP A 572 -28.66 -14.60 13.13
C ASP A 572 -30.11 -14.95 12.72
N ILE A 573 -30.30 -14.86 11.41
CA ILE A 573 -31.41 -15.44 10.72
C ILE A 573 -31.29 -16.92 11.09
N ILE A 574 -32.12 -17.35 12.01
CA ILE A 574 -32.45 -18.77 12.14
C ILE A 574 -32.99 -19.15 10.77
N VAL A 575 -32.09 -19.46 9.85
CA VAL A 575 -32.46 -19.96 8.53
C VAL A 575 -33.16 -21.27 8.80
N ARG A 576 -34.52 -21.22 8.84
CA ARG A 576 -35.32 -22.42 8.93
C ARG A 576 -35.03 -23.19 7.66
N PHE A 577 -34.18 -24.21 7.79
CA PHE A 577 -33.80 -25.05 6.67
C PHE A 577 -35.02 -25.91 6.31
N VAL A 578 -35.58 -25.70 5.11
CA VAL A 578 -36.68 -26.48 4.57
C VAL A 578 -36.15 -27.37 3.45
N PHE A 579 -36.37 -28.67 3.56
CA PHE A 579 -35.98 -29.57 2.49
C PHE A 579 -36.79 -29.30 1.23
N SER A 580 -36.12 -29.05 0.13
CA SER A 580 -36.71 -28.94 -1.23
C SER A 580 -36.35 -30.17 -2.07
N LEU A 581 -36.98 -30.31 -3.23
CA LEU A 581 -36.67 -31.38 -4.19
C LEU A 581 -35.20 -31.40 -4.58
N ASN A 582 -34.55 -30.22 -4.64
CA ASN A 582 -33.14 -30.11 -4.94
C ASN A 582 -32.24 -30.82 -3.91
N HIS A 583 -32.67 -30.90 -2.64
CA HIS A 583 -31.91 -31.58 -1.59
C HIS A 583 -32.00 -33.11 -1.74
N LEU A 584 -33.10 -33.61 -2.28
CA LEU A 584 -33.40 -35.04 -2.41
C LEU A 584 -33.12 -35.59 -3.82
N GLN A 585 -32.53 -34.83 -4.73
CA GLN A 585 -32.20 -35.22 -6.10
C GLN A 585 -31.55 -36.61 -6.19
N GLY A 586 -30.59 -36.88 -5.30
CA GLY A 586 -29.86 -38.13 -5.29
C GLY A 586 -30.77 -39.34 -5.10
N SER A 587 -31.76 -39.27 -4.18
CA SER A 587 -32.70 -40.35 -3.92
C SER A 587 -33.59 -40.62 -5.11
N PHE A 588 -34.09 -39.59 -5.80
CA PHE A 588 -34.88 -39.73 -7.01
C PHE A 588 -34.05 -40.29 -8.18
N ILE A 589 -32.81 -39.89 -8.34
CA ILE A 589 -31.89 -40.42 -9.36
C ILE A 589 -31.70 -41.92 -9.16
N VAL A 590 -31.43 -42.39 -7.93
CA VAL A 590 -31.27 -43.81 -7.61
C VAL A 590 -32.56 -44.59 -7.92
N PHE A 591 -33.71 -44.03 -7.56
CA PHE A 591 -35.01 -44.64 -7.85
C PHE A 591 -35.25 -44.79 -9.36
N PHE A 592 -35.05 -43.75 -10.16
CA PHE A 592 -35.21 -43.79 -11.61
C PHE A 592 -34.24 -44.75 -12.29
N LEU A 593 -32.96 -44.74 -11.86
CA LEU A 593 -31.95 -45.65 -12.38
C LEU A 593 -32.32 -47.13 -12.07
N GLY A 594 -32.79 -47.38 -10.86
CA GLY A 594 -33.28 -48.72 -10.47
C GLY A 594 -34.47 -49.19 -11.32
N HIS A 595 -35.44 -48.33 -11.57
CA HIS A 595 -36.57 -48.62 -12.44
C HIS A 595 -36.16 -48.86 -13.89
N LEU A 596 -35.24 -48.05 -14.41
CA LEU A 596 -34.73 -48.22 -15.77
C LEU A 596 -33.98 -49.53 -15.90
N LEU A 597 -33.16 -49.91 -14.94
CA LEU A 597 -32.41 -51.16 -14.92
C LEU A 597 -33.41 -52.38 -14.86
N ALA A 598 -34.38 -52.29 -13.96
CA ALA A 598 -35.43 -53.34 -13.86
C ALA A 598 -36.22 -53.52 -15.17
N SER A 599 -36.60 -52.41 -15.82
CA SER A 599 -37.29 -52.42 -17.11
C SER A 599 -36.44 -53.04 -18.22
N VAL A 600 -35.16 -52.72 -18.28
CA VAL A 600 -34.21 -53.32 -19.26
C VAL A 600 -34.10 -54.83 -19.03
N ILE A 601 -33.89 -55.26 -17.78
CA ILE A 601 -33.82 -56.69 -17.45
C ILE A 601 -35.15 -57.41 -17.84
N TYR A 602 -36.26 -56.79 -17.53
CA TYR A 602 -37.59 -57.34 -17.89
C TYR A 602 -37.77 -57.49 -19.40
N ILE A 603 -37.32 -56.50 -20.20
CA ILE A 603 -37.39 -56.61 -21.67
C ILE A 603 -36.43 -57.71 -22.18
N ILE A 604 -35.26 -57.88 -21.56
CA ILE A 604 -34.32 -58.96 -21.91
C ILE A 604 -34.97 -60.34 -21.58
N GLU A 605 -35.58 -60.48 -20.40
CA GLU A 605 -36.27 -61.73 -20.03
C GLU A 605 -37.39 -62.08 -20.99
N ILE A 606 -38.27 -61.11 -21.32
CA ILE A 606 -39.33 -61.34 -22.31
C ILE A 606 -38.75 -61.74 -23.67
N SER A 607 -37.71 -61.00 -24.13
CA SER A 607 -37.06 -61.29 -25.43
C SER A 607 -36.44 -62.67 -25.45
N THR A 608 -35.75 -63.09 -24.41
CA THR A 608 -35.19 -64.44 -24.28
C THR A 608 -36.25 -65.52 -24.23
N HIS A 609 -37.34 -65.26 -23.50
CA HIS A 609 -38.52 -66.20 -23.46
C HIS A 609 -39.14 -66.32 -24.84
N PHE A 610 -39.35 -65.25 -25.59
CA PHE A 610 -39.87 -65.30 -26.96
C PHE A 610 -38.92 -66.06 -27.91
N ILE A 611 -37.59 -65.79 -27.82
CA ILE A 611 -36.56 -66.47 -28.63
C ILE A 611 -36.54 -67.97 -28.31
N LEU A 612 -36.60 -68.38 -27.03
CA LEU A 612 -36.62 -69.76 -26.61
C LEU A 612 -37.89 -70.44 -27.07
N ASN A 613 -39.07 -69.83 -26.94
CA ASN A 613 -40.32 -70.34 -27.45
C ASN A 613 -40.37 -70.47 -28.97
N TYR A 614 -39.82 -69.52 -29.69
CA TYR A 614 -39.68 -69.58 -31.14
C TYR A 614 -38.77 -70.73 -31.58
N PHE A 615 -37.59 -70.90 -30.94
CA PHE A 615 -36.70 -72.03 -31.19
C PHE A 615 -37.39 -73.38 -30.82
N PHE A 616 -38.12 -73.46 -29.71
CA PHE A 616 -38.86 -74.66 -29.29
C PHE A 616 -39.97 -75.02 -30.28
N LEU A 617 -40.75 -74.07 -30.73
CA LEU A 617 -41.77 -74.24 -31.75
C LEU A 617 -41.15 -74.67 -33.08
N HIS A 618 -40.02 -74.04 -33.49
CA HIS A 618 -39.33 -74.38 -34.74
C HIS A 618 -38.70 -75.80 -34.70
N THR A 619 -38.24 -76.23 -33.52
CA THR A 619 -37.69 -77.58 -33.34
C THR A 619 -38.79 -78.60 -33.35
N ILE A 620 -39.96 -78.33 -32.73
CA ILE A 620 -41.15 -79.24 -32.76
C ILE A 620 -41.72 -79.34 -34.17
N THR A 621 -41.87 -78.24 -34.90
CA THR A 621 -42.36 -78.25 -36.29
C THR A 621 -41.39 -78.94 -37.23
N GLY A 622 -40.03 -78.80 -36.99
CA GLY A 622 -39.02 -79.56 -37.73
C GLY A 622 -39.01 -81.05 -37.42
N CYS A 623 -39.30 -81.47 -36.20
CA CYS A 623 -39.50 -82.91 -35.85
C CYS A 623 -40.78 -83.49 -36.41
N LEU A 624 -41.89 -82.75 -36.38
CA LEU A 624 -43.19 -83.21 -36.96
C LEU A 624 -43.10 -83.29 -38.50
N GLY A 625 -42.36 -82.39 -39.16
CA GLY A 625 -42.16 -82.51 -40.61
C GLY A 625 -41.32 -83.66 -41.06
N ARG A 626 -40.52 -84.30 -40.18
CA ARG A 626 -39.78 -85.53 -40.47
C ARG A 626 -40.58 -86.83 -40.18
N VAL A 627 -41.67 -86.76 -39.46
CA VAL A 627 -42.57 -87.95 -39.16
C VAL A 627 -43.61 -88.19 -40.27
N TYR A 628 -43.80 -87.22 -41.17
CA TYR A 628 -44.74 -87.38 -42.33
C TYR A 628 -44.05 -87.81 -43.63
N LEU A 629 -42.76 -88.17 -43.59
CA LEU A 629 -41.98 -88.63 -44.75
C LEU A 629 -41.47 -90.10 -44.60
N PHE A 630 -42.14 -90.92 -43.83
CA PHE A 630 -42.05 -92.39 -43.85
C PHE A 630 -43.36 -93.06 -44.02
#